data_796d4028211866b103c7049013caa413
#
_entry.id   796d4028211866b103c7049013caa413
#
_cell.length_a   1.000
_cell.length_b   1.000
_cell.length_c   1.000
_cell.angle_alpha   90.00
_cell.angle_beta   90.00
_cell.angle_gamma   90.00
#
_symmetry.space_group_name_H-M   'P 1'
#
loop_
_entity.id
_entity.type
_entity.pdbx_description
1 polymer ?
#
loop_
_entity_poly.entity_id
_entity_poly.type
_entity_poly.pdbx_seq_one_letter_code
_entity_poly.pdbx_strand_id
1 'polypeptide(L)'
;MMLLLFLIALFGFILLSVPIAFALLLTAFALMAAMGPVSLPILAQNIVRGVDSFPLMAIPFFLVAGELMNVGGISRRIVSFARALLGHITGGLGFVTVMASMLFAGVSGSAVADTSAIGSILYPVMRKEGYDEEKSAALFAAAGTIGPIIPPSIPMILFGVIANVSIVKLFLGGIVPGVIIGFGLMIGWYIHAKKAGYKASERFDPKLLFRATIDAFWALFLPVIILGGIVTGICTPTEAAVIAVVYAFVVGLFIYRELKLSMLPELLVNSAKSTAVVMLVCGCATAAAYFITTAQVPALLSGTLLSISGTSPILLMFYINILLLLVGCVMDLTPALLIMGPMLMPIITKFGIDPVYFGVVMIVNLCIGLITPPVGNILFVGCSISKLSVGRMSKAIVPNILIMVAALFLITYVPGLVTFIPNLASR
;
A
#
# COMPACT_ATOMS: atom_id res chain seq x y z
N MET A 1 27.69 -17.40 -7.30
CA MET A 1 27.43 -17.17 -8.74
C MET A 1 25.94 -16.90 -9.01
N MET A 2 25.01 -17.78 -8.64
CA MET A 2 23.56 -17.60 -8.93
C MET A 2 22.93 -16.35 -8.29
N LEU A 3 23.25 -16.01 -7.03
CA LEU A 3 22.80 -14.79 -6.39
C LEU A 3 23.27 -13.52 -7.16
N LEU A 4 24.53 -13.51 -7.56
CA LEU A 4 25.09 -12.38 -8.33
C LEU A 4 24.43 -12.26 -9.70
N LEU A 5 24.22 -13.38 -10.40
CA LEU A 5 23.49 -13.40 -11.68
C LEU A 5 22.07 -12.86 -11.52
N PHE A 6 21.36 -13.30 -10.48
CA PHE A 6 20.03 -12.80 -10.16
C PHE A 6 19.99 -11.28 -9.96
N LEU A 7 20.90 -10.76 -9.12
CA LEU A 7 20.95 -9.33 -8.83
C LEU A 7 21.32 -8.50 -10.07
N ILE A 8 22.36 -8.94 -10.83
CA ILE A 8 22.78 -8.25 -12.04
C ILE A 8 21.68 -8.27 -13.11
N ALA A 9 21.02 -9.41 -13.32
CA ALA A 9 19.96 -9.52 -14.31
C ALA A 9 18.77 -8.64 -13.91
N LEU A 10 18.27 -8.78 -12.67
CA LEU A 10 17.10 -8.01 -12.21
C LEU A 10 17.35 -6.51 -12.25
N PHE A 11 18.39 -6.04 -11.55
CA PHE A 11 18.66 -4.61 -11.48
C PHE A 11 19.19 -4.07 -12.82
N GLY A 12 19.92 -4.87 -13.61
CA GLY A 12 20.35 -4.50 -14.94
C GLY A 12 19.16 -4.20 -15.87
N PHE A 13 18.16 -5.08 -15.93
CA PHE A 13 16.96 -4.85 -16.73
C PHE A 13 16.13 -3.66 -16.22
N ILE A 14 16.04 -3.48 -14.90
CA ILE A 14 15.35 -2.31 -14.33
C ILE A 14 16.07 -1.01 -14.70
N LEU A 15 17.39 -0.95 -14.61
CA LEU A 15 18.19 0.20 -14.99
C LEU A 15 18.10 0.53 -16.51
N LEU A 16 17.90 -0.52 -17.33
CA LEU A 16 17.59 -0.36 -18.75
C LEU A 16 16.15 0.08 -19.04
N SER A 17 15.39 0.45 -17.99
CA SER A 17 13.99 0.88 -18.09
C SER A 17 13.05 -0.19 -18.67
N VAL A 18 13.38 -1.47 -18.56
CA VAL A 18 12.49 -2.58 -18.93
C VAL A 18 11.33 -2.64 -17.93
N PRO A 19 10.05 -2.70 -18.39
CA PRO A 19 8.93 -2.83 -17.48
C PRO A 19 9.09 -4.04 -16.55
N ILE A 20 8.74 -3.88 -15.27
CA ILE A 20 9.10 -4.80 -14.18
C ILE A 20 8.64 -6.25 -14.45
N ALA A 21 7.44 -6.44 -15.02
CA ALA A 21 6.95 -7.77 -15.38
C ALA A 21 7.93 -8.49 -16.34
N PHE A 22 8.40 -7.79 -17.35
CA PHE A 22 9.37 -8.32 -18.31
C PHE A 22 10.77 -8.46 -17.71
N ALA A 23 11.19 -7.54 -16.84
CA ALA A 23 12.46 -7.65 -16.13
C ALA A 23 12.49 -8.92 -15.27
N LEU A 24 11.41 -9.25 -14.58
CA LEU A 24 11.24 -10.49 -13.83
C LEU A 24 11.29 -11.73 -14.72
N LEU A 25 10.58 -11.69 -15.84
CA LEU A 25 10.54 -12.79 -16.78
C LEU A 25 11.93 -13.05 -17.40
N LEU A 26 12.62 -11.99 -17.82
CA LEU A 26 13.98 -12.07 -18.36
C LEU A 26 14.98 -12.55 -17.30
N THR A 27 14.82 -12.15 -16.05
CA THR A 27 15.62 -12.64 -14.93
C THR A 27 15.38 -14.13 -14.69
N ALA A 28 14.12 -14.58 -14.73
CA ALA A 28 13.77 -15.99 -14.64
C ALA A 28 14.41 -16.79 -15.79
N PHE A 29 14.37 -16.24 -17.00
CA PHE A 29 14.98 -16.84 -18.17
C PHE A 29 16.52 -16.93 -18.05
N ALA A 30 17.15 -15.88 -17.56
CA ALA A 30 18.60 -15.86 -17.33
C ALA A 30 19.03 -16.92 -16.30
N LEU A 31 18.28 -17.05 -15.19
CA LEU A 31 18.52 -18.10 -14.19
C LEU A 31 18.30 -19.49 -14.79
N MET A 32 17.22 -19.68 -15.55
CA MET A 32 16.91 -20.92 -16.23
C MET A 32 18.06 -21.34 -17.17
N ALA A 33 18.57 -20.42 -17.98
CA ALA A 33 19.68 -20.69 -18.90
C ALA A 33 20.98 -21.05 -18.18
N ALA A 34 21.25 -20.43 -17.03
CA ALA A 34 22.45 -20.72 -16.22
C ALA A 34 22.39 -22.04 -15.45
N MET A 35 21.16 -22.57 -15.21
CA MET A 35 20.94 -23.83 -14.49
C MET A 35 21.08 -25.07 -15.39
N GLY A 36 21.13 -24.89 -16.70
CA GLY A 36 21.21 -25.99 -17.67
C GLY A 36 19.87 -26.32 -18.33
N PRO A 37 19.66 -27.51 -18.85
CA PRO A 37 18.49 -27.85 -19.67
C PRO A 37 17.22 -27.93 -18.82
N VAL A 38 16.63 -26.77 -18.57
CA VAL A 38 15.30 -26.63 -17.95
C VAL A 38 14.27 -26.38 -19.07
N SER A 39 13.12 -27.01 -18.97
CA SER A 39 12.07 -26.96 -19.97
C SER A 39 11.31 -25.62 -19.95
N LEU A 40 11.22 -24.93 -21.09
CA LEU A 40 10.40 -23.71 -21.29
C LEU A 40 8.95 -23.85 -20.81
N PRO A 41 8.26 -25.00 -20.99
CA PRO A 41 6.94 -25.22 -20.42
C PRO A 41 6.82 -24.96 -18.92
N ILE A 42 7.87 -25.19 -18.14
CA ILE A 42 7.87 -24.93 -16.69
C ILE A 42 7.73 -23.42 -16.41
N LEU A 43 8.38 -22.57 -17.19
CA LEU A 43 8.25 -21.13 -17.09
C LEU A 43 6.80 -20.71 -17.37
N ALA A 44 6.21 -21.18 -18.47
CA ALA A 44 4.84 -20.86 -18.86
C ALA A 44 3.83 -21.36 -17.81
N GLN A 45 4.00 -22.58 -17.29
CA GLN A 45 3.15 -23.13 -16.25
C GLN A 45 3.18 -22.29 -14.97
N ASN A 46 4.36 -21.80 -14.55
CA ASN A 46 4.47 -20.98 -13.37
C ASN A 46 3.85 -19.59 -13.56
N ILE A 47 3.91 -19.01 -14.77
CA ILE A 47 3.19 -17.77 -15.09
C ILE A 47 1.67 -17.97 -14.90
N VAL A 48 1.11 -19.04 -15.47
CA VAL A 48 -0.32 -19.33 -15.33
C VAL A 48 -0.70 -19.61 -13.88
N ARG A 49 0.07 -20.44 -13.16
CA ARG A 49 -0.16 -20.70 -11.72
C ARG A 49 -0.13 -19.44 -10.86
N GLY A 50 0.72 -18.46 -11.22
CA GLY A 50 0.84 -17.20 -10.50
C GLY A 50 -0.40 -16.33 -10.55
N VAL A 51 -1.30 -16.55 -11.52
CA VAL A 51 -2.57 -15.82 -11.65
C VAL A 51 -3.78 -16.68 -11.35
N ASP A 52 -3.64 -18.00 -11.36
CA ASP A 52 -4.71 -18.95 -11.09
C ASP A 52 -4.89 -19.19 -9.58
N SER A 53 -5.44 -18.17 -8.90
CA SER A 53 -5.70 -18.22 -7.46
C SER A 53 -6.99 -17.47 -7.14
N PHE A 54 -7.94 -18.15 -6.49
CA PHE A 54 -9.24 -17.58 -6.13
C PHE A 54 -9.13 -16.27 -5.32
N PRO A 55 -8.27 -16.16 -4.28
CA PRO A 55 -8.12 -14.91 -3.55
C PRO A 55 -7.62 -13.74 -4.40
N LEU A 56 -6.88 -13.98 -5.48
CA LEU A 56 -6.41 -12.89 -6.37
C LEU A 56 -7.57 -12.24 -7.13
N MET A 57 -8.70 -12.91 -7.27
CA MET A 57 -9.91 -12.32 -7.86
C MET A 57 -10.44 -11.14 -7.04
N ALA A 58 -10.11 -11.01 -5.76
CA ALA A 58 -10.46 -9.84 -4.97
C ALA A 58 -9.82 -8.55 -5.52
N ILE A 59 -8.65 -8.62 -6.15
CA ILE A 59 -7.90 -7.46 -6.64
C ILE A 59 -8.66 -6.69 -7.72
N PRO A 60 -9.12 -7.30 -8.84
CA PRO A 60 -9.92 -6.60 -9.84
C PRO A 60 -11.18 -5.97 -9.25
N PHE A 61 -11.87 -6.67 -8.34
CA PHE A 61 -13.08 -6.13 -7.73
C PHE A 61 -12.77 -4.93 -6.81
N PHE A 62 -11.72 -4.97 -5.99
CA PHE A 62 -11.34 -3.80 -5.19
C PHE A 62 -10.88 -2.63 -6.06
N LEU A 63 -10.19 -2.87 -7.18
CA LEU A 63 -9.84 -1.81 -8.13
C LEU A 63 -11.08 -1.16 -8.73
N VAL A 64 -12.05 -1.95 -9.18
CA VAL A 64 -13.34 -1.44 -9.70
C VAL A 64 -14.09 -0.68 -8.59
N ALA A 65 -14.16 -1.21 -7.37
CA ALA A 65 -14.81 -0.54 -6.25
C ALA A 65 -14.18 0.82 -5.97
N GLY A 66 -12.83 0.90 -5.92
CA GLY A 66 -12.08 2.14 -5.71
C GLY A 66 -12.36 3.20 -6.79
N GLU A 67 -12.40 2.80 -8.07
CA GLU A 67 -12.75 3.70 -9.18
C GLU A 67 -14.21 4.18 -9.10
N LEU A 68 -15.16 3.27 -8.84
CA LEU A 68 -16.58 3.61 -8.64
C LEU A 68 -16.76 4.62 -7.52
N MET A 69 -16.03 4.47 -6.42
CA MET A 69 -16.11 5.36 -5.28
C MET A 69 -15.53 6.74 -5.57
N ASN A 70 -14.44 6.78 -6.31
CA ASN A 70 -13.81 8.03 -6.68
C ASN A 70 -14.75 8.86 -7.58
N VAL A 71 -15.30 8.24 -8.63
CA VAL A 71 -16.24 8.88 -9.56
C VAL A 71 -17.62 9.09 -8.93
N GLY A 72 -18.07 8.20 -8.04
CA GLY A 72 -19.35 8.26 -7.34
C GLY A 72 -19.43 9.29 -6.21
N GLY A 73 -18.38 10.12 -6.00
CA GLY A 73 -18.38 11.24 -5.05
C GLY A 73 -18.15 10.84 -3.58
N ILE A 74 -17.77 9.59 -3.32
CA ILE A 74 -17.50 9.08 -1.97
C ILE A 74 -16.27 9.80 -1.39
N SER A 75 -15.18 9.93 -2.18
CA SER A 75 -13.95 10.60 -1.76
C SER A 75 -14.20 12.03 -1.28
N ARG A 76 -15.03 12.78 -1.98
CA ARG A 76 -15.38 14.17 -1.63
C ARG A 76 -16.11 14.25 -0.29
N ARG A 77 -17.01 13.31 0.01
CA ARG A 77 -17.75 13.26 1.27
C ARG A 77 -16.90 12.87 2.46
N ILE A 78 -15.96 11.94 2.26
CA ILE A 78 -14.94 11.60 3.27
C ILE A 78 -14.10 12.84 3.61
N VAL A 79 -13.64 13.59 2.62
CA VAL A 79 -12.91 14.85 2.84
C VAL A 79 -13.77 15.90 3.56
N SER A 80 -15.04 16.05 3.18
CA SER A 80 -15.95 17.00 3.83
C SER A 80 -16.20 16.64 5.29
N PHE A 81 -16.38 15.36 5.59
CA PHE A 81 -16.49 14.86 6.97
C PHE A 81 -15.21 15.12 7.78
N ALA A 82 -14.04 14.75 7.23
CA ALA A 82 -12.75 14.99 7.89
C ALA A 82 -12.51 16.49 8.14
N ARG A 83 -12.95 17.37 7.21
CA ARG A 83 -12.86 18.81 7.33
C ARG A 83 -13.77 19.35 8.45
N ALA A 84 -15.01 18.90 8.52
CA ALA A 84 -15.93 19.27 9.59
C ALA A 84 -15.43 18.82 10.98
N LEU A 85 -14.71 17.67 11.03
CA LEU A 85 -14.18 17.12 12.28
C LEU A 85 -12.90 17.81 12.73
N LEU A 86 -11.95 18.09 11.83
CA LEU A 86 -10.59 18.51 12.16
C LEU A 86 -10.19 19.88 11.61
N GLY A 87 -11.01 20.52 10.77
CA GLY A 87 -10.71 21.82 10.15
C GLY A 87 -10.55 22.97 11.14
N HIS A 88 -11.12 22.84 12.34
CA HIS A 88 -11.03 23.82 13.42
C HIS A 88 -9.70 23.82 14.20
N ILE A 89 -8.82 22.84 13.95
CA ILE A 89 -7.52 22.74 14.62
C ILE A 89 -6.51 23.65 13.89
N THR A 90 -5.50 24.15 14.60
CA THR A 90 -4.37 24.89 13.99
C THR A 90 -3.69 24.05 12.94
N GLY A 91 -3.64 24.54 11.68
CA GLY A 91 -3.16 23.75 10.54
C GLY A 91 -4.14 22.64 10.10
N GLY A 92 -5.43 22.85 10.32
CA GLY A 92 -6.52 21.87 10.18
C GLY A 92 -6.52 21.09 8.88
N LEU A 93 -6.21 21.71 7.74
CA LEU A 93 -6.21 21.03 6.45
C LEU A 93 -5.17 19.89 6.35
N GLY A 94 -4.06 19.97 7.05
CA GLY A 94 -3.12 18.85 7.09
C GLY A 94 -3.65 17.66 7.89
N PHE A 95 -4.34 17.91 9.02
CA PHE A 95 -5.03 16.85 9.76
C PHE A 95 -6.15 16.23 8.93
N VAL A 96 -6.90 17.06 8.20
CA VAL A 96 -7.93 16.62 7.25
C VAL A 96 -7.32 15.70 6.18
N THR A 97 -6.15 16.07 5.65
CA THR A 97 -5.45 15.27 4.63
C THR A 97 -5.13 13.87 5.16
N VAL A 98 -4.52 13.75 6.34
CA VAL A 98 -4.16 12.45 6.91
C VAL A 98 -5.40 11.64 7.30
N MET A 99 -6.37 12.26 7.97
CA MET A 99 -7.62 11.59 8.35
C MET A 99 -8.40 11.10 7.13
N ALA A 100 -8.54 11.93 6.10
CA ALA A 100 -9.21 11.54 4.87
C ALA A 100 -8.48 10.37 4.18
N SER A 101 -7.14 10.38 4.16
CA SER A 101 -6.36 9.25 3.63
C SER A 101 -6.55 7.98 4.44
N MET A 102 -6.59 8.04 5.77
CA MET A 102 -6.86 6.88 6.62
C MET A 102 -8.26 6.30 6.39
N LEU A 103 -9.27 7.15 6.24
CA LEU A 103 -10.66 6.72 5.98
C LEU A 103 -10.81 6.16 4.56
N PHE A 104 -10.16 6.78 3.57
CA PHE A 104 -10.21 6.35 2.19
C PHE A 104 -9.41 5.07 1.94
N ALA A 105 -8.33 4.86 2.69
CA ALA A 105 -7.54 3.63 2.70
C ALA A 105 -8.42 2.40 2.95
N GLY A 106 -9.40 2.51 3.88
CA GLY A 106 -10.37 1.46 4.17
C GLY A 106 -11.24 1.02 2.98
N VAL A 107 -10.97 1.55 1.79
CA VAL A 107 -11.75 1.27 0.59
C VAL A 107 -10.90 1.00 -0.64
N SER A 108 -9.86 1.80 -0.90
CA SER A 108 -9.12 1.75 -2.16
C SER A 108 -7.99 0.72 -2.15
N GLY A 109 -7.29 0.56 -1.03
CA GLY A 109 -6.13 -0.32 -0.88
C GLY A 109 -4.94 0.02 -1.79
N SER A 110 -4.93 1.20 -2.42
CA SER A 110 -3.93 1.64 -3.40
C SER A 110 -3.34 3.00 -3.05
N ALA A 111 -2.03 3.06 -2.82
CA ALA A 111 -1.34 4.31 -2.51
C ALA A 111 -1.46 5.36 -3.62
N VAL A 112 -1.42 4.94 -4.89
CA VAL A 112 -1.56 5.84 -6.06
C VAL A 112 -2.96 6.44 -6.12
N ALA A 113 -4.00 5.61 -5.95
CA ALA A 113 -5.39 6.05 -5.98
C ALA A 113 -5.66 7.03 -4.82
N ASP A 114 -5.22 6.72 -3.61
CA ASP A 114 -5.41 7.55 -2.41
C ASP A 114 -4.71 8.90 -2.54
N THR A 115 -3.44 8.89 -2.95
CA THR A 115 -2.67 10.12 -3.18
C THR A 115 -3.32 10.98 -4.24
N SER A 116 -3.80 10.38 -5.33
CA SER A 116 -4.44 11.11 -6.43
C SER A 116 -5.78 11.69 -6.01
N ALA A 117 -6.64 10.90 -5.34
CA ALA A 117 -7.96 11.34 -4.91
C ALA A 117 -7.87 12.47 -3.87
N ILE A 118 -7.11 12.26 -2.80
CA ILE A 118 -7.01 13.21 -1.69
C ILE A 118 -6.19 14.43 -2.10
N GLY A 119 -5.05 14.21 -2.78
CA GLY A 119 -4.18 15.29 -3.23
C GLY A 119 -4.86 16.24 -4.21
N SER A 120 -5.62 15.73 -5.18
CA SER A 120 -6.35 16.57 -6.16
C SER A 120 -7.43 17.43 -5.52
N ILE A 121 -8.06 16.97 -4.43
CA ILE A 121 -9.10 17.72 -3.72
C ILE A 121 -8.49 18.73 -2.75
N LEU A 122 -7.53 18.30 -1.91
CA LEU A 122 -7.07 19.11 -0.77
C LEU A 122 -5.89 20.02 -1.12
N TYR A 123 -4.98 19.63 -2.00
CA TYR A 123 -3.80 20.44 -2.31
C TYR A 123 -4.15 21.83 -2.87
N PRO A 124 -5.10 22.00 -3.84
CA PRO A 124 -5.52 23.31 -4.29
C PRO A 124 -6.11 24.18 -3.19
N VAL A 125 -6.84 23.57 -2.24
CA VAL A 125 -7.43 24.27 -1.09
C VAL A 125 -6.35 24.75 -0.13
N MET A 126 -5.39 23.86 0.21
CA MET A 126 -4.26 24.20 1.08
C MET A 126 -3.44 25.35 0.49
N ARG A 127 -3.15 25.28 -0.82
CA ARG A 127 -2.45 26.36 -1.54
C ARG A 127 -3.21 27.68 -1.47
N LYS A 128 -4.51 27.65 -1.70
CA LYS A 128 -5.38 28.86 -1.65
C LYS A 128 -5.42 29.48 -0.26
N GLU A 129 -5.38 28.67 0.79
CA GLU A 129 -5.36 29.11 2.18
C GLU A 129 -3.96 29.50 2.69
N GLY A 130 -2.94 29.52 1.80
CA GLY A 130 -1.61 30.01 2.12
C GLY A 130 -0.72 29.02 2.87
N TYR A 131 -1.02 27.72 2.80
CA TYR A 131 -0.14 26.68 3.33
C TYR A 131 1.11 26.53 2.43
N ASP A 132 2.23 26.13 3.04
CA ASP A 132 3.46 25.82 2.31
C ASP A 132 3.22 24.71 1.27
N GLU A 133 3.47 25.03 0.01
CA GLU A 133 3.19 24.13 -1.12
C GLU A 133 3.97 22.83 -1.04
N GLU A 134 5.28 22.92 -0.68
CA GLU A 134 6.16 21.76 -0.62
C GLU A 134 5.78 20.82 0.53
N LYS A 135 5.52 21.38 1.71
CA LYS A 135 5.13 20.59 2.90
C LYS A 135 3.74 19.99 2.75
N SER A 136 2.81 20.71 2.14
CA SER A 136 1.48 20.20 1.82
C SER A 136 1.55 19.04 0.82
N ALA A 137 2.36 19.20 -0.23
CA ALA A 137 2.58 18.15 -1.22
C ALA A 137 3.23 16.91 -0.59
N ALA A 138 4.25 17.09 0.22
CA ALA A 138 4.90 16.01 0.95
C ALA A 138 3.94 15.28 1.91
N LEU A 139 3.04 16.01 2.57
CA LEU A 139 2.09 15.42 3.50
C LEU A 139 1.06 14.53 2.78
N PHE A 140 0.41 15.01 1.71
CA PHE A 140 -0.60 14.18 1.04
C PHE A 140 0.03 12.96 0.33
N ALA A 141 1.26 13.07 -0.16
CA ALA A 141 2.00 11.94 -0.70
C ALA A 141 2.31 10.90 0.39
N ALA A 142 2.80 11.33 1.55
CA ALA A 142 3.04 10.44 2.68
C ALA A 142 1.75 9.82 3.22
N ALA A 143 0.68 10.60 3.36
CA ALA A 143 -0.62 10.11 3.83
C ALA A 143 -1.23 9.07 2.88
N GLY A 144 -1.06 9.22 1.56
CA GLY A 144 -1.53 8.26 0.57
C GLY A 144 -0.89 6.87 0.70
N THR A 145 0.33 6.77 1.25
CA THR A 145 0.96 5.46 1.48
C THR A 145 0.32 4.65 2.62
N ILE A 146 -0.61 5.23 3.38
CA ILE A 146 -1.41 4.52 4.37
C ILE A 146 -2.40 3.57 3.68
N GLY A 147 -2.81 3.86 2.44
CA GLY A 147 -3.77 3.07 1.67
C GLY A 147 -3.50 1.58 1.63
N PRO A 148 -2.30 1.13 1.24
CA PRO A 148 -1.95 -0.28 1.25
C PRO A 148 -1.78 -0.91 2.64
N ILE A 149 -1.78 -0.11 3.72
CA ILE A 149 -1.54 -0.59 5.10
C ILE A 149 -2.86 -0.84 5.84
N ILE A 150 -3.83 0.07 5.68
CA ILE A 150 -5.17 -0.11 6.28
C ILE A 150 -6.01 -0.99 5.35
N PRO A 151 -6.67 -2.05 5.88
CA PRO A 151 -7.49 -2.93 5.07
C PRO A 151 -8.79 -2.26 4.54
N PRO A 152 -9.29 -2.72 3.36
CA PRO A 152 -8.74 -3.78 2.52
C PRO A 152 -7.50 -3.33 1.74
N SER A 153 -6.53 -4.22 1.60
CA SER A 153 -5.22 -3.91 1.03
C SER A 153 -4.85 -4.92 -0.07
N ILE A 154 -4.60 -4.44 -1.28
CA ILE A 154 -4.14 -5.28 -2.40
C ILE A 154 -2.81 -5.97 -2.08
N PRO A 155 -1.78 -5.29 -1.55
CA PRO A 155 -0.54 -5.94 -1.13
C PRO A 155 -0.72 -7.03 -0.07
N MET A 156 -1.66 -6.89 0.85
CA MET A 156 -1.94 -7.93 1.86
C MET A 156 -2.56 -9.17 1.22
N ILE A 157 -3.41 -9.01 0.21
CA ILE A 157 -3.97 -10.13 -0.56
C ILE A 157 -2.83 -10.85 -1.29
N LEU A 158 -1.96 -10.10 -1.97
CA LEU A 158 -0.81 -10.65 -2.68
C LEU A 158 0.12 -11.42 -1.74
N PHE A 159 0.49 -10.81 -0.61
CA PHE A 159 1.35 -11.48 0.36
C PHE A 159 0.68 -12.73 0.94
N GLY A 160 -0.62 -12.67 1.25
CA GLY A 160 -1.37 -13.80 1.76
C GLY A 160 -1.35 -15.01 0.83
N VAL A 161 -1.48 -14.76 -0.48
CA VAL A 161 -1.42 -15.80 -1.52
C VAL A 161 0.00 -16.39 -1.64
N ILE A 162 1.01 -15.53 -1.74
CA ILE A 162 2.40 -15.97 -1.98
C ILE A 162 2.99 -16.70 -0.77
N ALA A 163 2.74 -16.15 0.42
CA ALA A 163 3.25 -16.70 1.67
C ALA A 163 2.35 -17.79 2.26
N ASN A 164 1.19 -18.07 1.63
CA ASN A 164 0.17 -18.99 2.13
C ASN A 164 -0.28 -18.66 3.55
N VAL A 165 -0.56 -17.37 3.78
CA VAL A 165 -0.94 -16.80 5.09
C VAL A 165 -2.37 -16.27 5.01
N SER A 166 -3.09 -16.32 6.14
CA SER A 166 -4.46 -15.82 6.22
C SER A 166 -4.56 -14.33 5.88
N ILE A 167 -5.27 -13.99 4.79
CA ILE A 167 -5.53 -12.62 4.36
C ILE A 167 -6.32 -11.86 5.43
N VAL A 168 -7.26 -12.54 6.10
CA VAL A 168 -8.04 -11.97 7.21
C VAL A 168 -7.13 -11.50 8.35
N LYS A 169 -6.17 -12.36 8.76
CA LYS A 169 -5.21 -11.99 9.80
C LYS A 169 -4.29 -10.85 9.37
N LEU A 170 -3.88 -10.80 8.11
CA LEU A 170 -3.10 -9.69 7.55
C LEU A 170 -3.90 -8.38 7.60
N PHE A 171 -5.16 -8.41 7.18
CA PHE A 171 -6.04 -7.24 7.25
C PHE A 171 -6.17 -6.72 8.68
N LEU A 172 -6.49 -7.59 9.63
CA LEU A 172 -6.58 -7.21 11.04
C LEU A 172 -5.26 -6.67 11.59
N GLY A 173 -4.13 -7.27 11.16
CA GLY A 173 -2.79 -6.86 11.56
C GLY A 173 -2.37 -5.48 11.03
N GLY A 174 -2.95 -5.02 9.91
CA GLY A 174 -2.63 -3.71 9.31
C GLY A 174 -3.32 -2.52 9.97
N ILE A 175 -4.41 -2.74 10.72
CA ILE A 175 -5.21 -1.64 11.30
C ILE A 175 -4.36 -0.79 12.25
N VAL A 176 -3.75 -1.39 13.26
CA VAL A 176 -2.96 -0.66 14.27
C VAL A 176 -1.74 0.04 13.65
N PRO A 177 -0.91 -0.63 12.82
CA PRO A 177 0.17 0.04 12.09
C PRO A 177 -0.27 1.25 11.28
N GLY A 178 -1.35 1.13 10.51
CA GLY A 178 -1.87 2.24 9.71
C GLY A 178 -2.30 3.43 10.57
N VAL A 179 -2.95 3.16 11.70
CA VAL A 179 -3.35 4.19 12.68
C VAL A 179 -2.12 4.85 13.32
N ILE A 180 -1.10 4.08 13.71
CA ILE A 180 0.16 4.62 14.28
C ILE A 180 0.84 5.56 13.29
N ILE A 181 0.94 5.17 12.01
CA ILE A 181 1.55 6.00 10.97
C ILE A 181 0.72 7.28 10.76
N GLY A 182 -0.59 7.16 10.67
CA GLY A 182 -1.48 8.32 10.54
C GLY A 182 -1.31 9.32 11.68
N PHE A 183 -1.35 8.85 12.93
CA PHE A 183 -1.11 9.71 14.09
C PHE A 183 0.31 10.30 14.09
N GLY A 184 1.33 9.52 13.71
CA GLY A 184 2.69 10.01 13.58
C GLY A 184 2.79 11.18 12.58
N LEU A 185 2.18 11.06 11.40
CA LEU A 185 2.12 12.13 10.41
C LEU A 185 1.34 13.34 10.92
N MET A 186 0.23 13.14 11.65
CA MET A 186 -0.53 14.23 12.28
C MET A 186 0.31 14.98 13.31
N ILE A 187 1.06 14.28 14.15
CA ILE A 187 1.96 14.90 15.15
C ILE A 187 3.05 15.70 14.43
N GLY A 188 3.70 15.12 13.43
CA GLY A 188 4.71 15.83 12.62
C GLY A 188 4.16 17.08 11.97
N TRP A 189 2.97 17.00 11.40
CA TRP A 189 2.27 18.13 10.81
C TRP A 189 1.91 19.20 11.85
N TYR A 190 1.44 18.81 13.04
CA TYR A 190 1.16 19.75 14.13
C TYR A 190 2.38 20.59 14.53
N ILE A 191 3.53 19.93 14.68
CA ILE A 191 4.79 20.61 15.00
C ILE A 191 5.15 21.62 13.90
N HIS A 192 4.99 21.23 12.62
CA HIS A 192 5.22 22.13 11.48
C HIS A 192 4.22 23.30 11.48
N ALA A 193 2.92 23.02 11.60
CA ALA A 193 1.86 24.01 11.56
C ALA A 193 2.01 25.07 12.68
N LYS A 194 2.40 24.64 13.87
CA LYS A 194 2.66 25.55 15.01
C LYS A 194 3.87 26.45 14.74
N LYS A 195 4.96 25.90 14.16
CA LYS A 195 6.15 26.68 13.79
C LYS A 195 5.88 27.68 12.67
N ALA A 196 5.06 27.29 11.71
CA ALA A 196 4.68 28.13 10.57
C ALA A 196 3.62 29.19 10.94
N GLY A 197 3.03 29.14 12.13
CA GLY A 197 2.02 30.10 12.57
C GLY A 197 0.68 29.98 11.86
N TYR A 198 0.35 28.79 11.32
CA TYR A 198 -0.95 28.60 10.67
C TYR A 198 -2.08 28.79 11.66
N LYS A 199 -3.15 29.40 11.19
CA LYS A 199 -4.38 29.58 11.97
C LYS A 199 -5.35 28.41 11.71
N ALA A 200 -6.34 28.26 12.56
CA ALA A 200 -7.47 27.40 12.28
C ALA A 200 -8.25 27.93 11.06
N SER A 201 -8.52 27.08 10.07
CA SER A 201 -9.25 27.48 8.86
C SER A 201 -10.72 27.75 9.14
N GLU A 202 -11.31 27.09 10.12
CA GLU A 202 -12.73 27.16 10.43
C GLU A 202 -12.95 27.13 11.96
N ARG A 203 -14.15 27.54 12.40
CA ARG A 203 -14.59 27.31 13.78
C ARG A 203 -15.31 25.97 13.87
N PHE A 204 -15.20 25.30 15.02
CA PHE A 204 -15.95 24.08 15.25
C PHE A 204 -17.46 24.36 15.25
N ASP A 205 -18.18 23.72 14.32
CA ASP A 205 -19.64 23.80 14.22
C ASP A 205 -20.24 22.39 14.33
N PRO A 206 -20.87 22.06 15.47
CA PRO A 206 -21.51 20.75 15.66
C PRO A 206 -22.60 20.44 14.63
N LYS A 207 -23.30 21.46 14.13
CA LYS A 207 -24.35 21.27 13.11
C LYS A 207 -23.73 20.89 11.76
N LEU A 208 -22.62 21.53 11.40
CA LEU A 208 -21.87 21.19 10.19
C LEU A 208 -21.34 19.76 10.28
N LEU A 209 -20.74 19.38 11.43
CA LEU A 209 -20.26 18.02 11.66
C LEU A 209 -21.39 16.99 11.54
N PHE A 210 -22.53 17.23 12.16
CA PHE A 210 -23.69 16.33 12.08
C PHE A 210 -24.18 16.16 10.64
N ARG A 211 -24.31 17.26 9.89
CA ARG A 211 -24.69 17.20 8.47
C ARG A 211 -23.65 16.45 7.63
N ALA A 212 -22.37 16.75 7.82
CA ALA A 212 -21.28 16.06 7.11
C ALA A 212 -21.24 14.57 7.45
N THR A 213 -21.55 14.18 8.69
CA THR A 213 -21.65 12.78 9.12
C THR A 213 -22.78 12.05 8.41
N ILE A 214 -23.98 12.67 8.31
CA ILE A 214 -25.12 12.07 7.60
C ILE A 214 -24.80 11.95 6.10
N ASP A 215 -24.23 12.99 5.49
CA ASP A 215 -23.87 12.95 4.06
C ASP A 215 -22.79 11.91 3.76
N ALA A 216 -21.80 11.75 4.66
CA ALA A 216 -20.75 10.76 4.53
C ALA A 216 -21.12 9.37 5.06
N PHE A 217 -22.31 9.17 5.64
CA PHE A 217 -22.69 7.92 6.30
C PHE A 217 -22.46 6.70 5.40
N TRP A 218 -22.97 6.73 4.18
CA TRP A 218 -22.81 5.63 3.23
C TRP A 218 -21.33 5.41 2.82
N ALA A 219 -20.56 6.49 2.75
CA ALA A 219 -19.13 6.39 2.46
C ALA A 219 -18.35 5.73 3.61
N LEU A 220 -18.66 6.11 4.85
CA LEU A 220 -18.01 5.58 6.06
C LEU A 220 -18.48 4.18 6.42
N PHE A 221 -19.65 3.77 5.96
CA PHE A 221 -20.24 2.47 6.27
C PHE A 221 -19.63 1.33 5.44
N LEU A 222 -19.07 1.62 4.27
CA LEU A 222 -18.47 0.60 3.39
C LEU A 222 -17.29 -0.15 4.03
N PRO A 223 -16.28 0.50 4.63
CA PRO A 223 -15.22 -0.22 5.37
C PRO A 223 -15.77 -1.11 6.49
N VAL A 224 -16.85 -0.68 7.14
CA VAL A 224 -17.51 -1.46 8.19
C VAL A 224 -18.16 -2.73 7.62
N ILE A 225 -18.82 -2.63 6.46
CA ILE A 225 -19.40 -3.80 5.77
C ILE A 225 -18.29 -4.78 5.39
N ILE A 226 -17.22 -4.29 4.75
CA ILE A 226 -16.13 -5.15 4.28
C ILE A 226 -15.45 -5.84 5.45
N LEU A 227 -14.93 -5.08 6.40
CA LEU A 227 -14.20 -5.64 7.54
C LEU A 227 -15.12 -6.44 8.47
N GLY A 228 -16.32 -5.93 8.73
CA GLY A 228 -17.32 -6.64 9.54
C GLY A 228 -17.68 -7.99 8.93
N GLY A 229 -17.97 -8.05 7.64
CA GLY A 229 -18.29 -9.30 6.94
C GLY A 229 -17.14 -10.31 6.95
N ILE A 230 -15.90 -9.84 6.77
CA ILE A 230 -14.71 -10.70 6.79
C ILE A 230 -14.40 -11.21 8.21
N VAL A 231 -14.45 -10.34 9.22
CA VAL A 231 -14.11 -10.69 10.61
C VAL A 231 -15.13 -11.63 11.23
N THR A 232 -16.41 -11.44 10.92
CA THR A 232 -17.49 -12.34 11.37
C THR A 232 -17.54 -13.67 10.61
N GLY A 233 -16.71 -13.83 9.55
CA GLY A 233 -16.71 -15.04 8.72
C GLY A 233 -17.93 -15.18 7.80
N ILE A 234 -18.77 -14.14 7.68
CA ILE A 234 -19.93 -14.13 6.78
C ILE A 234 -19.49 -14.15 5.31
N CYS A 235 -18.37 -13.49 4.98
CA CYS A 235 -17.83 -13.46 3.63
C CYS A 235 -16.30 -13.58 3.62
N THR A 236 -15.80 -14.16 2.54
CA THR A 236 -14.38 -14.21 2.21
C THR A 236 -13.91 -12.83 1.71
N PRO A 237 -12.59 -12.55 1.69
CA PRO A 237 -12.07 -11.31 1.09
C PRO A 237 -12.51 -11.07 -0.35
N THR A 238 -12.67 -12.15 -1.14
CA THR A 238 -13.12 -12.05 -2.54
C THR A 238 -14.61 -11.68 -2.62
N GLU A 239 -15.45 -12.30 -1.82
CA GLU A 239 -16.88 -11.95 -1.75
C GLU A 239 -17.09 -10.54 -1.22
N ALA A 240 -16.30 -10.12 -0.22
CA ALA A 240 -16.33 -8.75 0.30
C ALA A 240 -15.96 -7.72 -0.77
N ALA A 241 -15.02 -8.05 -1.67
CA ALA A 241 -14.65 -7.20 -2.80
C ALA A 241 -15.82 -7.04 -3.80
N VAL A 242 -16.55 -8.12 -4.10
CA VAL A 242 -17.76 -8.07 -4.93
C VAL A 242 -18.86 -7.23 -4.27
N ILE A 243 -19.08 -7.42 -2.97
CA ILE A 243 -20.02 -6.61 -2.18
C ILE A 243 -19.64 -5.13 -2.25
N ALA A 244 -18.34 -4.81 -2.15
CA ALA A 244 -17.85 -3.43 -2.26
C ALA A 244 -18.17 -2.81 -3.62
N VAL A 245 -18.03 -3.54 -4.73
CA VAL A 245 -18.39 -3.07 -6.08
C VAL A 245 -19.88 -2.76 -6.15
N VAL A 246 -20.72 -3.72 -5.74
CA VAL A 246 -22.19 -3.54 -5.79
C VAL A 246 -22.61 -2.37 -4.91
N TYR A 247 -22.06 -2.27 -3.70
CA TYR A 247 -22.35 -1.18 -2.78
C TYR A 247 -21.93 0.18 -3.35
N ALA A 248 -20.69 0.31 -3.84
CA ALA A 248 -20.19 1.56 -4.41
C ALA A 248 -21.01 1.98 -5.64
N PHE A 249 -21.42 1.03 -6.48
CA PHE A 249 -22.29 1.27 -7.62
C PHE A 249 -23.66 1.78 -7.19
N VAL A 250 -24.32 1.10 -6.24
CA VAL A 250 -25.66 1.50 -5.75
C VAL A 250 -25.60 2.87 -5.07
N VAL A 251 -24.61 3.10 -4.20
CA VAL A 251 -24.46 4.38 -3.50
C VAL A 251 -24.16 5.50 -4.48
N GLY A 252 -23.23 5.31 -5.42
CA GLY A 252 -22.84 6.32 -6.41
C GLY A 252 -23.97 6.68 -7.38
N LEU A 253 -24.74 5.67 -7.82
CA LEU A 253 -25.79 5.86 -8.85
C LEU A 253 -27.11 6.35 -8.24
N PHE A 254 -27.59 5.74 -7.14
CA PHE A 254 -28.94 5.98 -6.62
C PHE A 254 -28.97 6.95 -5.43
N ILE A 255 -27.99 6.88 -4.53
CA ILE A 255 -27.95 7.69 -3.31
C ILE A 255 -27.29 9.03 -3.58
N TYR A 256 -26.03 9.01 -4.02
CA TYR A 256 -25.27 10.24 -4.29
C TYR A 256 -25.55 10.83 -5.67
N ARG A 257 -25.98 10.00 -6.63
CA ARG A 257 -26.37 10.42 -7.99
C ARG A 257 -25.25 11.16 -8.75
N GLU A 258 -24.01 10.91 -8.40
CA GLU A 258 -22.83 11.47 -9.09
C GLU A 258 -22.33 10.52 -10.19
N LEU A 259 -22.49 9.19 -10.01
CA LEU A 259 -22.14 8.20 -11.00
C LEU A 259 -23.16 8.19 -12.15
N LYS A 260 -22.67 8.38 -13.37
CA LYS A 260 -23.48 8.26 -14.58
C LYS A 260 -23.14 6.96 -15.33
N LEU A 261 -24.12 6.27 -15.89
CA LEU A 261 -23.91 5.02 -16.64
C LEU A 261 -22.96 5.21 -17.84
N SER A 262 -22.92 6.42 -18.41
CA SER A 262 -21.97 6.78 -19.49
C SER A 262 -20.51 6.76 -19.07
N MET A 263 -20.19 6.82 -17.77
CA MET A 263 -18.83 6.78 -17.24
C MET A 263 -18.34 5.34 -17.03
N LEU A 264 -19.26 4.35 -16.98
CA LEU A 264 -18.90 2.96 -16.70
C LEU A 264 -17.93 2.34 -17.69
N PRO A 265 -18.07 2.53 -19.03
CA PRO A 265 -17.12 1.92 -19.97
C PRO A 265 -15.68 2.38 -19.73
N GLU A 266 -15.45 3.67 -19.51
CA GLU A 266 -14.12 4.22 -19.24
C GLU A 266 -13.57 3.70 -17.90
N LEU A 267 -14.39 3.70 -16.85
CA LEU A 267 -14.05 3.19 -15.54
C LEU A 267 -13.65 1.71 -15.60
N LEU A 268 -14.44 0.88 -16.29
CA LEU A 268 -14.14 -0.55 -16.43
C LEU A 268 -12.87 -0.79 -17.24
N VAL A 269 -12.63 -0.02 -18.30
CA VAL A 269 -11.38 -0.08 -19.07
C VAL A 269 -10.16 0.30 -18.22
N ASN A 270 -10.25 1.34 -17.41
CA ASN A 270 -9.16 1.76 -16.53
C ASN A 270 -8.87 0.71 -15.44
N SER A 271 -9.92 0.18 -14.83
CA SER A 271 -9.80 -0.92 -13.85
C SER A 271 -9.24 -2.19 -14.49
N ALA A 272 -9.65 -2.53 -15.71
CA ALA A 272 -9.12 -3.68 -16.45
C ALA A 272 -7.64 -3.51 -16.79
N LYS A 273 -7.20 -2.31 -17.20
CA LYS A 273 -5.78 -2.01 -17.44
C LYS A 273 -4.95 -2.19 -16.16
N SER A 274 -5.43 -1.62 -15.05
CA SER A 274 -4.75 -1.75 -13.75
C SER A 274 -4.68 -3.21 -13.29
N THR A 275 -5.77 -3.95 -13.44
CA THR A 275 -5.84 -5.39 -13.15
C THR A 275 -4.84 -6.18 -14.00
N ALA A 276 -4.81 -5.94 -15.31
CA ALA A 276 -3.91 -6.64 -16.22
C ALA A 276 -2.44 -6.45 -15.85
N VAL A 277 -2.04 -5.22 -15.47
CA VAL A 277 -0.68 -4.94 -15.00
C VAL A 277 -0.35 -5.73 -13.75
N VAL A 278 -1.21 -5.69 -12.73
CA VAL A 278 -0.97 -6.41 -11.47
C VAL A 278 -0.91 -7.92 -11.70
N MET A 279 -1.85 -8.49 -12.47
CA MET A 279 -1.88 -9.93 -12.76
C MET A 279 -0.67 -10.38 -13.58
N LEU A 280 -0.23 -9.59 -14.57
CA LEU A 280 0.97 -9.90 -15.34
C LEU A 280 2.22 -9.93 -14.43
N VAL A 281 2.35 -8.94 -13.53
CA VAL A 281 3.45 -8.91 -12.55
C VAL A 281 3.39 -10.13 -11.64
N CYS A 282 2.20 -10.53 -11.15
CA CYS A 282 2.03 -11.73 -10.32
C CYS A 282 2.48 -13.00 -11.04
N GLY A 283 2.06 -13.21 -12.28
CA GLY A 283 2.47 -14.37 -13.08
C GLY A 283 3.99 -14.41 -13.30
N CYS A 284 4.58 -13.30 -13.76
CA CYS A 284 6.02 -13.21 -13.99
C CYS A 284 6.83 -13.37 -12.70
N ALA A 285 6.35 -12.80 -11.59
CA ALA A 285 7.00 -12.92 -10.30
C ALA A 285 6.96 -14.34 -9.74
N THR A 286 5.84 -15.06 -9.93
CA THR A 286 5.73 -16.48 -9.52
C THR A 286 6.70 -17.35 -10.32
N ALA A 287 6.80 -17.11 -11.63
CA ALA A 287 7.79 -17.78 -12.46
C ALA A 287 9.23 -17.45 -12.00
N ALA A 288 9.55 -16.18 -11.72
CA ALA A 288 10.85 -15.78 -11.19
C ALA A 288 11.12 -16.42 -9.83
N ALA A 289 10.16 -16.43 -8.92
CA ALA A 289 10.27 -17.04 -7.59
C ALA A 289 10.59 -18.54 -7.66
N TYR A 290 10.01 -19.27 -8.62
CA TYR A 290 10.34 -20.68 -8.86
C TYR A 290 11.83 -20.86 -9.18
N PHE A 291 12.38 -20.11 -10.16
CA PHE A 291 13.79 -20.22 -10.55
C PHE A 291 14.73 -19.69 -9.47
N ILE A 292 14.37 -18.62 -8.77
CA ILE A 292 15.11 -18.08 -7.62
C ILE A 292 15.24 -19.15 -6.53
N THR A 293 14.17 -19.87 -6.23
CA THR A 293 14.15 -20.92 -5.20
C THR A 293 14.95 -22.14 -5.66
N THR A 294 14.77 -22.57 -6.91
CA THR A 294 15.50 -23.71 -7.48
C THR A 294 17.00 -23.42 -7.59
N ALA A 295 17.39 -22.18 -7.87
CA ALA A 295 18.79 -21.72 -7.87
C ALA A 295 19.37 -21.54 -6.46
N GLN A 296 18.64 -21.89 -5.39
CA GLN A 296 19.05 -21.80 -3.98
C GLN A 296 19.44 -20.38 -3.53
N VAL A 297 18.93 -19.35 -4.21
CA VAL A 297 19.20 -17.94 -3.85
C VAL A 297 18.78 -17.61 -2.41
N PRO A 298 17.59 -18.07 -1.90
CA PRO A 298 17.20 -17.84 -0.51
C PRO A 298 18.18 -18.47 0.51
N ALA A 299 18.74 -19.64 0.21
CA ALA A 299 19.71 -20.29 1.08
C ALA A 299 21.03 -19.50 1.18
N LEU A 300 21.49 -18.95 0.07
CA LEU A 300 22.68 -18.08 0.03
C LEU A 300 22.44 -16.77 0.80
N LEU A 301 21.28 -16.15 0.61
CA LEU A 301 20.89 -14.94 1.34
C LEU A 301 20.76 -15.22 2.84
N SER A 302 20.16 -16.37 3.20
CA SER A 302 20.06 -16.83 4.59
C SER A 302 21.42 -16.98 5.25
N GLY A 303 22.39 -17.60 4.53
CA GLY A 303 23.76 -17.74 5.02
C GLY A 303 24.43 -16.40 5.33
N THR A 304 24.27 -15.43 4.42
CA THR A 304 24.81 -14.08 4.60
C THR A 304 24.12 -13.34 5.76
N LEU A 305 22.81 -13.38 5.83
CA LEU A 305 22.06 -12.73 6.93
C LEU A 305 22.39 -13.38 8.29
N LEU A 306 22.50 -14.71 8.36
CA LEU A 306 22.89 -15.44 9.55
C LEU A 306 24.32 -15.10 10.01
N SER A 307 25.27 -14.94 9.10
CA SER A 307 26.64 -14.57 9.45
C SER A 307 26.73 -13.18 10.09
N ILE A 308 25.81 -12.28 9.75
CA ILE A 308 25.79 -10.89 10.24
C ILE A 308 24.88 -10.76 11.48
N SER A 309 23.71 -11.39 11.49
CA SER A 309 22.73 -11.29 12.58
C SER A 309 22.95 -12.29 13.73
N GLY A 310 23.78 -13.30 13.50
CA GLY A 310 23.89 -14.43 14.43
C GLY A 310 22.55 -15.15 14.59
N THR A 311 22.21 -15.48 15.84
CA THR A 311 20.93 -16.14 16.20
C THR A 311 19.87 -15.17 16.70
N SER A 312 20.10 -13.84 16.63
CA SER A 312 19.20 -12.82 17.18
C SER A 312 18.09 -12.45 16.18
N PRO A 313 16.80 -12.73 16.48
CA PRO A 313 15.67 -12.29 15.64
C PRO A 313 15.59 -10.76 15.52
N ILE A 314 16.02 -10.03 16.56
CA ILE A 314 15.99 -8.56 16.60
C ILE A 314 16.95 -7.99 15.55
N LEU A 315 18.20 -8.48 15.51
CA LEU A 315 19.18 -8.06 14.53
C LEU A 315 18.79 -8.50 13.12
N LEU A 316 18.23 -9.69 12.97
CA LEU A 316 17.73 -10.18 11.68
C LEU A 316 16.67 -9.20 11.13
N MET A 317 15.65 -8.83 11.92
CA MET A 317 14.60 -7.92 11.49
C MET A 317 15.15 -6.52 11.20
N PHE A 318 16.19 -6.07 11.90
CA PHE A 318 16.88 -4.82 11.59
C PHE A 318 17.49 -4.84 10.19
N TYR A 319 18.28 -5.86 9.87
CA TYR A 319 18.92 -5.98 8.56
C TYR A 319 17.90 -6.20 7.43
N ILE A 320 16.84 -6.96 7.69
CA ILE A 320 15.75 -7.13 6.74
C ILE A 320 15.05 -5.79 6.48
N ASN A 321 14.78 -4.99 7.50
CA ASN A 321 14.18 -3.68 7.31
C ASN A 321 15.05 -2.74 6.48
N ILE A 322 16.36 -2.74 6.69
CA ILE A 322 17.28 -1.94 5.87
C ILE A 322 17.27 -2.45 4.41
N LEU A 323 17.33 -3.76 4.21
CA LEU A 323 17.29 -4.37 2.88
C LEU A 323 15.99 -3.99 2.15
N LEU A 324 14.84 -4.09 2.82
CA LEU A 324 13.54 -3.77 2.24
C LEU A 324 13.39 -2.27 1.94
N LEU A 325 13.92 -1.37 2.79
CA LEU A 325 13.96 0.06 2.51
C LEU A 325 14.77 0.35 1.25
N LEU A 326 15.95 -0.27 1.10
CA LEU A 326 16.77 -0.10 -0.10
C LEU A 326 16.08 -0.63 -1.36
N VAL A 327 15.46 -1.79 -1.29
CA VAL A 327 14.68 -2.36 -2.40
C VAL A 327 13.49 -1.47 -2.75
N GLY A 328 12.75 -1.01 -1.75
CA GLY A 328 11.58 -0.15 -1.93
C GLY A 328 11.91 1.24 -2.52
N CYS A 329 13.14 1.75 -2.34
CA CYS A 329 13.58 2.99 -3.00
C CYS A 329 13.71 2.84 -4.52
N VAL A 330 13.93 1.62 -5.03
CA VAL A 330 14.21 1.35 -6.46
C VAL A 330 13.04 0.69 -7.15
N MET A 331 12.25 -0.11 -6.42
CA MET A 331 11.15 -0.90 -6.96
C MET A 331 9.81 -0.45 -6.38
N ASP A 332 8.75 -0.62 -7.18
CA ASP A 332 7.39 -0.46 -6.68
C ASP A 332 7.03 -1.55 -5.66
N LEU A 333 6.01 -1.26 -4.82
CA LEU A 333 5.59 -2.13 -3.72
C LEU A 333 5.23 -3.54 -4.19
N THR A 334 4.42 -3.66 -5.23
CA THR A 334 3.92 -4.97 -5.70
C THR A 334 5.05 -5.90 -6.15
N PRO A 335 5.93 -5.52 -7.08
CA PRO A 335 7.03 -6.41 -7.47
C PRO A 335 8.04 -6.65 -6.36
N ALA A 336 8.34 -5.65 -5.53
CA ALA A 336 9.23 -5.85 -4.39
C ALA A 336 8.68 -6.91 -3.41
N LEU A 337 7.38 -6.85 -3.12
CA LEU A 337 6.70 -7.83 -2.27
C LEU A 337 6.70 -9.23 -2.89
N LEU A 338 6.41 -9.34 -4.19
CA LEU A 338 6.34 -10.61 -4.90
C LEU A 338 7.71 -11.32 -5.03
N ILE A 339 8.82 -10.56 -5.03
CA ILE A 339 10.18 -11.09 -5.08
C ILE A 339 10.70 -11.39 -3.68
N MET A 340 10.64 -10.38 -2.80
CA MET A 340 11.25 -10.49 -1.47
C MET A 340 10.44 -11.39 -0.54
N GLY A 341 9.12 -11.48 -0.72
CA GLY A 341 8.26 -12.37 0.07
C GLY A 341 8.75 -13.82 0.05
N PRO A 342 8.75 -14.51 -1.10
CA PRO A 342 9.23 -15.88 -1.19
C PRO A 342 10.71 -16.06 -0.79
N MET A 343 11.55 -15.04 -1.01
CA MET A 343 12.96 -15.08 -0.63
C MET A 343 13.18 -15.03 0.88
N LEU A 344 12.39 -14.23 1.59
CA LEU A 344 12.58 -14.01 3.02
C LEU A 344 11.75 -15.00 3.87
N MET A 345 10.63 -15.52 3.37
CA MET A 345 9.76 -16.43 4.12
C MET A 345 10.48 -17.65 4.71
N PRO A 346 11.38 -18.38 3.98
CA PRO A 346 12.11 -19.49 4.57
C PRO A 346 13.03 -19.07 5.73
N ILE A 347 13.56 -17.85 5.68
CA ILE A 347 14.42 -17.29 6.73
C ILE A 347 13.59 -16.97 7.96
N ILE A 348 12.45 -16.27 7.75
CA ILE A 348 11.53 -15.86 8.79
C ILE A 348 10.98 -17.06 9.58
N THR A 349 10.55 -18.11 8.86
CA THR A 349 10.03 -19.34 9.49
C THR A 349 11.10 -20.08 10.28
N LYS A 350 12.34 -20.10 9.80
CA LYS A 350 13.49 -20.71 10.50
C LYS A 350 13.79 -20.03 11.84
N PHE A 351 13.57 -18.71 11.94
CA PHE A 351 13.74 -17.95 13.18
C PHE A 351 12.48 -17.95 14.08
N GLY A 352 11.42 -18.65 13.69
CA GLY A 352 10.16 -18.71 14.44
C GLY A 352 9.39 -17.38 14.46
N ILE A 353 9.66 -16.49 13.50
CA ILE A 353 8.96 -15.21 13.37
C ILE A 353 7.60 -15.47 12.71
N ASP A 354 6.53 -14.90 13.29
CA ASP A 354 5.17 -15.03 12.77
C ASP A 354 5.06 -14.47 11.35
N PRO A 355 4.60 -15.26 10.35
CA PRO A 355 4.47 -14.82 8.97
C PRO A 355 3.47 -13.69 8.77
N VAL A 356 2.39 -13.60 9.57
CA VAL A 356 1.41 -12.50 9.51
C VAL A 356 2.06 -11.20 9.95
N TYR A 357 2.75 -11.24 11.10
CA TYR A 357 3.51 -10.10 11.59
C TYR A 357 4.55 -9.63 10.58
N PHE A 358 5.35 -10.55 10.03
CA PHE A 358 6.35 -10.22 9.03
C PHE A 358 5.74 -9.59 7.78
N GLY A 359 4.63 -10.14 7.27
CA GLY A 359 3.95 -9.61 6.08
C GLY A 359 3.50 -8.17 6.26
N VAL A 360 2.92 -7.84 7.41
CA VAL A 360 2.51 -6.46 7.72
C VAL A 360 3.72 -5.53 7.82
N VAL A 361 4.78 -5.92 8.52
CA VAL A 361 6.02 -5.13 8.62
C VAL A 361 6.63 -4.90 7.25
N MET A 362 6.69 -5.93 6.40
CA MET A 362 7.21 -5.82 5.04
C MET A 362 6.39 -4.84 4.19
N ILE A 363 5.07 -4.89 4.26
CA ILE A 363 4.19 -3.97 3.52
C ILE A 363 4.38 -2.54 4.01
N VAL A 364 4.41 -2.30 5.32
CA VAL A 364 4.70 -0.98 5.91
C VAL A 364 6.04 -0.45 5.41
N ASN A 365 7.08 -1.28 5.42
CA ASN A 365 8.41 -0.92 4.97
C ASN A 365 8.43 -0.51 3.49
N LEU A 366 7.83 -1.34 2.62
CA LEU A 366 7.76 -1.06 1.19
C LEU A 366 6.89 0.17 0.87
N CYS A 367 5.86 0.45 1.67
CA CYS A 367 5.08 1.69 1.56
C CYS A 367 5.93 2.94 1.81
N ILE A 368 6.90 2.88 2.72
CA ILE A 368 7.87 3.97 2.92
C ILE A 368 8.74 4.13 1.67
N GLY A 369 9.12 3.02 1.03
CA GLY A 369 9.85 3.02 -0.23
C GLY A 369 9.15 3.81 -1.34
N LEU A 370 7.81 3.75 -1.42
CA LEU A 370 7.02 4.46 -2.44
C LEU A 370 7.19 5.99 -2.44
N ILE A 371 7.62 6.58 -1.32
CA ILE A 371 7.87 8.02 -1.18
C ILE A 371 9.35 8.34 -1.03
N THR A 372 10.22 7.33 -1.04
CA THR A 372 11.65 7.52 -0.81
C THR A 372 12.41 7.66 -2.14
N PRO A 373 13.22 8.73 -2.33
CA PRO A 373 14.08 8.85 -3.50
C PRO A 373 15.07 7.67 -3.61
N PRO A 374 15.53 7.27 -4.82
CA PRO A 374 15.48 8.01 -6.08
C PRO A 374 14.23 7.79 -6.92
N VAL A 375 13.51 6.66 -6.80
CA VAL A 375 12.34 6.39 -7.67
C VAL A 375 11.05 6.88 -7.03
N GLY A 376 10.56 6.24 -5.98
CA GLY A 376 9.37 6.65 -5.21
C GLY A 376 8.14 6.96 -6.07
N ASN A 377 7.38 5.96 -6.52
CA ASN A 377 6.25 6.17 -7.44
C ASN A 377 5.24 7.20 -6.94
N ILE A 378 4.95 7.22 -5.64
CA ILE A 378 4.03 8.18 -5.04
C ILE A 378 4.62 9.59 -5.01
N LEU A 379 5.95 9.71 -4.93
CA LEU A 379 6.62 10.99 -5.05
C LEU A 379 6.33 11.63 -6.42
N PHE A 380 6.37 10.86 -7.50
CA PHE A 380 6.03 11.34 -8.85
C PHE A 380 4.55 11.71 -8.99
N VAL A 381 3.64 10.93 -8.38
CA VAL A 381 2.22 11.29 -8.32
C VAL A 381 2.04 12.62 -7.60
N GLY A 382 2.72 12.81 -6.46
CA GLY A 382 2.72 14.07 -5.73
C GLY A 382 3.24 15.24 -6.56
N CYS A 383 4.34 15.05 -7.30
CA CYS A 383 4.87 16.05 -8.23
C CYS A 383 3.91 16.38 -9.38
N SER A 384 3.21 15.38 -9.91
CA SER A 384 2.23 15.57 -10.98
C SER A 384 1.06 16.48 -10.55
N ILE A 385 0.56 16.29 -9.32
CA ILE A 385 -0.54 17.05 -8.74
C ILE A 385 -0.07 18.46 -8.35
N SER A 386 1.06 18.54 -7.63
CA SER A 386 1.55 19.80 -7.07
C SER A 386 2.29 20.66 -8.10
N LYS A 387 2.70 20.09 -9.22
CA LYS A 387 3.59 20.71 -10.24
C LYS A 387 4.96 21.11 -9.68
N LEU A 388 5.37 20.54 -8.56
CA LEU A 388 6.69 20.73 -7.98
C LEU A 388 7.73 19.85 -8.69
N SER A 389 8.97 20.30 -8.71
CA SER A 389 10.08 19.46 -9.18
C SER A 389 10.37 18.33 -8.18
N VAL A 390 10.82 17.18 -8.69
CA VAL A 390 11.16 16.02 -7.88
C VAL A 390 12.17 16.37 -6.79
N GLY A 391 13.17 17.20 -7.09
CA GLY A 391 14.19 17.60 -6.11
C GLY A 391 13.64 18.42 -4.94
N ARG A 392 12.66 19.31 -5.19
CA ARG A 392 11.98 20.08 -4.12
C ARG A 392 11.09 19.15 -3.28
N MET A 393 10.33 18.30 -3.94
CA MET A 393 9.47 17.32 -3.29
C MET A 393 10.28 16.35 -2.41
N SER A 394 11.42 15.84 -2.93
CA SER A 394 12.31 14.92 -2.20
C SER A 394 12.88 15.53 -0.93
N LYS A 395 13.21 16.82 -0.94
CA LYS A 395 13.66 17.52 0.28
C LYS A 395 12.53 17.72 1.28
N ALA A 396 11.35 18.06 0.79
CA ALA A 396 10.19 18.35 1.64
C ALA A 396 9.65 17.10 2.35
N ILE A 397 9.78 15.91 1.75
CA ILE A 397 9.20 14.68 2.27
C ILE A 397 10.05 14.01 3.35
N VAL A 398 11.35 14.36 3.48
CA VAL A 398 12.27 13.73 4.44
C VAL A 398 11.71 13.66 5.87
N PRO A 399 11.11 14.70 6.46
CA PRO A 399 10.55 14.62 7.80
C PRO A 399 9.45 13.55 7.92
N ASN A 400 8.60 13.41 6.89
CA ASN A 400 7.55 12.41 6.88
C ASN A 400 8.13 10.99 6.77
N ILE A 401 9.17 10.79 5.96
CA ILE A 401 9.90 9.51 5.88
C ILE A 401 10.47 9.15 7.25
N LEU A 402 11.12 10.08 7.94
CA LEU A 402 11.69 9.82 9.27
C LEU A 402 10.62 9.41 10.29
N ILE A 403 9.45 10.05 10.28
CA ILE A 403 8.32 9.69 11.13
C ILE A 403 7.85 8.26 10.81
N MET A 404 7.71 7.93 9.54
CA MET A 404 7.25 6.62 9.11
C MET A 404 8.29 5.52 9.40
N VAL A 405 9.59 5.82 9.26
CA VAL A 405 10.68 4.91 9.65
C VAL A 405 10.68 4.69 11.16
N ALA A 406 10.47 5.73 11.95
CA ALA A 406 10.34 5.57 13.42
C ALA A 406 9.12 4.69 13.77
N ALA A 407 7.98 4.89 13.12
CA ALA A 407 6.82 4.04 13.28
C ALA A 407 7.10 2.58 12.83
N LEU A 408 7.81 2.37 11.72
CA LEU A 408 8.22 1.05 11.25
C LEU A 408 9.05 0.31 12.32
N PHE A 409 10.06 0.96 12.89
CA PHE A 409 10.87 0.35 13.94
C PHE A 409 10.08 0.09 15.22
N LEU A 410 9.17 0.98 15.60
CA LEU A 410 8.25 0.75 16.72
C LEU A 410 7.41 -0.51 16.47
N ILE A 411 6.79 -0.65 15.28
CA ILE A 411 5.97 -1.81 14.89
C ILE A 411 6.83 -3.08 14.83
N THR A 412 8.07 -2.98 14.33
CA THR A 412 9.00 -4.11 14.25
C THR A 412 9.41 -4.62 15.63
N TYR A 413 9.70 -3.75 16.58
CA TYR A 413 10.19 -4.19 17.90
C TYR A 413 9.10 -4.39 18.94
N VAL A 414 7.84 -4.07 18.59
CA VAL A 414 6.66 -4.35 19.41
C VAL A 414 5.66 -5.18 18.59
N PRO A 415 5.92 -6.51 18.38
CA PRO A 415 5.08 -7.37 17.54
C PRO A 415 3.60 -7.40 17.97
N GLY A 416 3.33 -7.15 19.25
CA GLY A 416 1.98 -7.03 19.77
C GLY A 416 1.12 -5.98 19.09
N LEU A 417 1.72 -4.93 18.52
CA LEU A 417 1.00 -3.89 17.75
C LEU A 417 0.37 -4.44 16.47
N VAL A 418 0.97 -5.48 15.90
CA VAL A 418 0.44 -6.16 14.70
C VAL A 418 -0.46 -7.33 15.09
N THR A 419 -0.05 -8.14 16.08
CA THR A 419 -0.70 -9.42 16.39
C THR A 419 -1.87 -9.30 17.36
N PHE A 420 -2.05 -8.14 18.03
CA PHE A 420 -3.09 -7.95 19.05
C PHE A 420 -4.50 -8.18 18.49
N ILE A 421 -4.90 -7.49 17.42
CA ILE A 421 -6.24 -7.63 16.84
C ILE A 421 -6.44 -9.01 16.19
N PRO A 422 -5.50 -9.55 15.38
CA PRO A 422 -5.61 -10.92 14.87
C PRO A 422 -5.80 -11.98 15.95
N ASN A 423 -5.06 -11.88 17.05
CA ASN A 423 -5.16 -12.85 18.16
C ASN A 423 -6.47 -12.69 18.95
N LEU A 424 -7.03 -11.49 19.04
CA LEU A 424 -8.32 -11.26 19.68
C LEU A 424 -9.46 -11.86 18.85
N ALA A 425 -9.41 -11.73 17.53
CA ALA A 425 -10.43 -12.23 16.60
C ALA A 425 -10.35 -13.76 16.38
N SER A 426 -9.24 -14.41 16.75
CA SER A 426 -9.07 -15.86 16.63
C SER A 426 -9.47 -16.63 17.90
N ARG A 427 -9.94 -15.93 18.93
CA ARG A 427 -10.52 -16.51 20.15
C ARG A 427 -12.04 -16.62 20.02
#